data_5fd2cee0f62b80b4d8b4e34530523b66
#
_entry.id   5fd2cee0f62b80b4d8b4e34530523b66
#
_cell.length_a   1.000
_cell.length_b   1.000
_cell.length_c   1.000
_cell.angle_alpha   90.00
_cell.angle_beta   90.00
_cell.angle_gamma   90.00
#
_symmetry.space_group_name_H-M   'P 1'
#
loop_
_entity.id
_entity.type
_entity.pdbx_description
1 polymer ?
#
loop_
_entity_poly.entity_id
_entity_poly.type
_entity_poly.pdbx_seq_one_letter_code
_entity_poly.pdbx_strand_id
1 'polypeptide(L)'
;MDHQYIPAAKKKIAYLDKRMFATIICLIPAGKLTTSEAIYEMWAKRKGADRCEIGGYGFTPIIKDMFWTPTDVQRVDHITELRSYGATALEDMVPYWRLISPRGMLIDYGHFFDKETQKDFLEKEGHVIVQPNPDRRAYKVQNYKAALFDLDRLIIKE
;
A
#
# COMPACT_ATOMS: atom_id res chain seq x y z
N MET A 1 -51.52 1.60 5.96
CA MET A 1 -50.16 1.84 6.52
C MET A 1 -49.28 2.40 5.43
N ASP A 2 -49.00 3.67 5.58
CA ASP A 2 -48.15 4.33 4.60
C ASP A 2 -46.71 3.98 4.88
N HIS A 3 -46.14 3.19 4.02
CA HIS A 3 -44.69 2.98 4.04
C HIS A 3 -44.03 4.22 3.52
N GLN A 4 -43.59 5.08 4.44
CA GLN A 4 -42.72 6.17 4.03
C GLN A 4 -41.41 5.61 3.52
N TYR A 5 -41.11 5.90 2.27
CA TYR A 5 -39.81 5.61 1.70
C TYR A 5 -38.78 6.50 2.39
N ILE A 6 -37.95 5.89 3.21
CA ILE A 6 -36.78 6.57 3.78
C ILE A 6 -35.60 6.21 2.85
N PRO A 7 -35.11 7.18 2.07
CA PRO A 7 -33.94 6.90 1.24
C PRO A 7 -32.78 6.50 2.14
N ALA A 8 -32.09 5.43 1.75
CA ALA A 8 -30.86 5.03 2.44
C ALA A 8 -29.91 6.23 2.48
N ALA A 9 -29.35 6.52 3.64
CA ALA A 9 -28.37 7.57 3.78
C ALA A 9 -27.22 7.36 2.79
N LYS A 10 -26.85 8.39 2.05
CA LYS A 10 -25.72 8.32 1.14
C LYS A 10 -24.47 7.97 1.93
N LYS A 11 -23.75 6.94 1.50
CA LYS A 11 -22.45 6.58 2.06
C LYS A 11 -21.45 7.69 1.77
N LYS A 12 -20.75 8.12 2.80
CA LYS A 12 -19.65 9.04 2.65
C LYS A 12 -18.42 8.28 2.17
N ILE A 13 -17.84 8.74 1.07
CA ILE A 13 -16.67 8.12 0.47
C ILE A 13 -15.50 9.07 0.63
N ALA A 14 -14.39 8.57 1.18
CA ALA A 14 -13.13 9.27 1.20
C ALA A 14 -12.34 8.90 -0.06
N TYR A 15 -11.63 9.87 -0.62
CA TYR A 15 -10.74 9.63 -1.75
C TYR A 15 -9.29 9.75 -1.29
N LEU A 16 -8.50 8.77 -1.65
CA LEU A 16 -7.08 8.74 -1.39
C LEU A 16 -6.36 8.93 -2.72
N ASP A 17 -5.62 10.02 -2.86
CA ASP A 17 -4.83 10.21 -4.07
C ASP A 17 -3.57 9.35 -4.04
N LYS A 18 -2.99 9.12 -5.21
CA LYS A 18 -1.83 8.24 -5.36
C LYS A 18 -0.59 8.74 -4.61
N ARG A 19 -0.42 10.06 -4.48
CA ARG A 19 0.73 10.64 -3.76
C ARG A 19 0.61 10.36 -2.27
N MET A 20 -0.57 10.54 -1.72
CA MET A 20 -0.81 10.24 -0.32
C MET A 20 -0.69 8.75 -0.04
N PHE A 21 -1.17 7.90 -0.94
CA PHE A 21 -0.99 6.46 -0.84
C PHE A 21 0.50 6.09 -0.77
N ALA A 22 1.31 6.65 -1.66
CA ALA A 22 2.75 6.44 -1.65
C ALA A 22 3.40 6.97 -0.37
N THR A 23 2.98 8.13 0.10
CA THR A 23 3.46 8.72 1.35
C THR A 23 3.21 7.78 2.53
N ILE A 24 2.02 7.20 2.61
CA ILE A 24 1.68 6.24 3.66
C ILE A 24 2.62 5.02 3.60
N ILE A 25 2.86 4.48 2.41
CA ILE A 25 3.79 3.36 2.25
C ILE A 25 5.18 3.74 2.73
N CYS A 26 5.66 4.93 2.40
CA CYS A 26 6.97 5.41 2.84
C CYS A 26 7.08 5.55 4.36
N LEU A 27 5.97 5.71 5.05
CA LEU A 27 5.93 5.80 6.51
C LEU A 27 5.95 4.45 7.21
N ILE A 28 5.77 3.36 6.48
CA ILE A 28 5.89 2.02 7.05
C ILE A 28 7.36 1.71 7.31
N PRO A 29 7.74 1.41 8.56
CA PRO A 29 9.15 1.15 8.88
C PRO A 29 9.68 -0.12 8.21
N ALA A 30 10.99 -0.18 8.02
CA ALA A 30 11.65 -1.40 7.57
C ALA A 30 11.36 -2.57 8.52
N GLY A 31 11.09 -3.74 7.99
CA GLY A 31 10.72 -4.93 8.76
C GLY A 31 9.24 -5.00 9.12
N LYS A 32 8.46 -3.98 8.76
CA LYS A 32 7.01 -3.96 8.97
C LYS A 32 6.27 -4.09 7.64
N LEU A 33 5.03 -4.53 7.72
CA LEU A 33 4.18 -4.81 6.57
C LEU A 33 2.84 -4.10 6.71
N THR A 34 2.18 -3.90 5.59
CA THR A 34 0.80 -3.42 5.55
C THR A 34 0.06 -4.03 4.37
N THR A 35 -1.22 -3.76 4.29
CA THR A 35 -2.07 -4.14 3.16
C THR A 35 -2.75 -2.90 2.60
N SER A 36 -3.14 -2.94 1.33
CA SER A 36 -3.90 -1.85 0.74
C SER A 36 -5.23 -1.65 1.46
N GLU A 37 -5.88 -2.73 1.86
CA GLU A 37 -7.15 -2.70 2.60
C GLU A 37 -7.00 -1.96 3.92
N ALA A 38 -5.92 -2.22 4.66
CA ALA A 38 -5.65 -1.52 5.92
C ALA A 38 -5.42 -0.03 5.70
N ILE A 39 -4.75 0.35 4.62
CA ILE A 39 -4.56 1.76 4.26
C ILE A 39 -5.90 2.42 3.96
N TYR A 40 -6.76 1.77 3.19
CA TYR A 40 -8.09 2.31 2.88
C TYR A 40 -8.96 2.46 4.12
N GLU A 41 -8.96 1.48 5.00
CA GLU A 41 -9.70 1.55 6.27
C GLU A 41 -9.21 2.69 7.15
N MET A 42 -7.90 2.82 7.29
CA MET A 42 -7.30 3.90 8.07
C MET A 42 -7.67 5.27 7.51
N TRP A 43 -7.59 5.44 6.19
CA TRP A 43 -7.90 6.71 5.55
C TRP A 43 -9.37 7.06 5.67
N ALA A 44 -10.27 6.09 5.45
CA ALA A 44 -11.71 6.28 5.62
C ALA A 44 -12.03 6.71 7.07
N LYS A 45 -11.47 6.02 8.05
CA LYS A 45 -11.64 6.36 9.46
C LYS A 45 -11.13 7.76 9.78
N ARG A 46 -9.96 8.12 9.27
CA ARG A 46 -9.37 9.45 9.43
C ARG A 46 -10.26 10.56 8.89
N LYS A 47 -10.94 10.31 7.77
CA LYS A 47 -11.84 11.26 7.12
C LYS A 47 -13.29 11.17 7.62
N GLY A 48 -13.59 10.28 8.55
CA GLY A 48 -14.96 10.05 9.02
C GLY A 48 -15.87 9.54 7.92
N ALA A 49 -15.32 8.74 7.00
CA ALA A 49 -16.03 8.19 5.85
C ALA A 49 -16.38 6.72 6.05
N ASP A 50 -17.37 6.24 5.30
CA ASP A 50 -17.79 4.84 5.35
C ASP A 50 -16.83 3.91 4.61
N ARG A 51 -16.20 4.42 3.55
CA ARG A 51 -15.20 3.69 2.77
C ARG A 51 -14.23 4.65 2.10
N CYS A 52 -13.14 4.10 1.62
CA CYS A 52 -12.13 4.83 0.86
C CYS A 52 -11.98 4.24 -0.54
N GLU A 53 -11.85 5.11 -1.53
CA GLU A 53 -11.53 4.75 -2.90
C GLU A 53 -10.29 5.51 -3.36
N ILE A 54 -9.50 4.87 -4.22
CA ILE A 54 -8.43 5.56 -4.93
C ILE A 54 -9.04 6.18 -6.17
N GLY A 55 -8.90 7.49 -6.29
CA GLY A 55 -9.52 8.25 -7.37
C GLY A 55 -9.05 7.80 -8.75
N GLY A 56 -9.97 7.17 -9.51
CA GLY A 56 -9.83 6.91 -10.94
C GLY A 56 -8.90 5.78 -11.37
N TYR A 57 -8.10 5.20 -10.46
CA TYR A 57 -7.12 4.19 -10.83
C TYR A 57 -7.14 3.02 -9.85
N GLY A 58 -7.03 1.81 -10.39
CA GLY A 58 -6.80 0.64 -9.56
C GLY A 58 -5.40 0.65 -8.93
N PHE A 59 -5.20 -0.22 -7.97
CA PHE A 59 -3.97 -0.33 -7.18
C PHE A 59 -2.72 -0.56 -8.05
N THR A 60 -2.78 -1.49 -9.00
CA THR A 60 -1.63 -1.85 -9.84
C THR A 60 -1.12 -0.69 -10.71
N PRO A 61 -1.99 0.09 -11.40
CA PRO A 61 -1.55 1.28 -12.11
C PRO A 61 -0.88 2.32 -11.23
N ILE A 62 -1.35 2.50 -10.00
CA ILE A 62 -0.75 3.46 -9.06
C ILE A 62 0.67 3.06 -8.72
N ILE A 63 0.89 1.81 -8.38
CA ILE A 63 2.23 1.28 -8.10
C ILE A 63 3.13 1.46 -9.33
N LYS A 64 2.61 1.12 -10.50
CA LYS A 64 3.32 1.25 -11.76
C LYS A 64 3.76 2.68 -12.05
N ASP A 65 2.85 3.65 -11.85
CA ASP A 65 3.14 5.07 -12.06
C ASP A 65 4.17 5.61 -11.07
N MET A 66 4.13 5.13 -9.84
CA MET A 66 5.01 5.61 -8.78
C MET A 66 6.43 5.06 -8.86
N PHE A 67 6.59 3.82 -9.32
CA PHE A 67 7.90 3.16 -9.34
C PHE A 67 8.48 3.01 -10.71
N TRP A 68 7.66 3.14 -11.70
CA TRP A 68 8.04 2.95 -13.08
C TRP A 68 7.57 4.11 -13.94
N THR A 69 8.17 5.24 -13.72
CA THR A 69 8.09 6.30 -14.72
C THR A 69 9.19 6.04 -15.75
N PRO A 70 8.87 6.20 -17.05
CA PRO A 70 9.84 5.96 -18.12
C PRO A 70 11.04 6.89 -18.09
N THR A 71 10.98 7.96 -17.31
CA THR A 71 12.06 8.93 -17.17
C THR A 71 12.49 9.01 -15.72
N ASP A 72 13.78 8.86 -15.48
CA ASP A 72 14.38 8.96 -14.15
C ASP A 72 14.10 10.32 -13.48
N VAL A 73 13.94 11.37 -14.26
CA VAL A 73 13.64 12.72 -13.78
C VAL A 73 12.28 12.77 -13.09
N GLN A 74 11.25 12.19 -13.70
CA GLN A 74 9.90 12.15 -13.10
C GLN A 74 9.88 11.34 -11.80
N ARG A 75 10.65 10.25 -11.76
CA ARG A 75 10.78 9.44 -10.56
C ARG A 75 11.45 10.21 -9.44
N VAL A 76 12.54 10.90 -9.73
CA VAL A 76 13.30 11.71 -8.76
C VAL A 76 12.41 12.83 -8.20
N ASP A 77 11.72 13.56 -9.05
CA ASP A 77 10.83 14.62 -8.62
C ASP A 77 9.72 14.10 -7.71
N HIS A 78 9.13 12.98 -8.09
CA HIS A 78 8.07 12.36 -7.30
C HIS A 78 8.57 11.94 -5.92
N ILE A 79 9.72 11.33 -5.83
CA ILE A 79 10.32 10.88 -4.57
C ILE A 79 10.68 12.07 -3.69
N THR A 80 11.24 13.12 -4.27
CA THR A 80 11.57 14.35 -3.57
C THR A 80 10.31 14.97 -2.95
N GLU A 81 9.20 14.98 -3.70
CA GLU A 81 7.93 15.46 -3.21
C GLU A 81 7.39 14.59 -2.05
N LEU A 82 7.48 13.27 -2.17
CA LEU A 82 7.09 12.35 -1.10
C LEU A 82 7.89 12.58 0.18
N ARG A 83 9.18 12.82 0.05
CA ARG A 83 10.05 13.12 1.19
C ARG A 83 9.64 14.41 1.89
N SER A 84 9.13 15.39 1.17
CA SER A 84 8.66 16.65 1.75
C SER A 84 7.46 16.46 2.69
N TYR A 85 6.71 15.36 2.55
CA TYR A 85 5.64 14.95 3.47
C TYR A 85 6.15 14.22 4.71
N GLY A 86 7.46 14.09 4.89
CA GLY A 86 8.06 13.38 6.01
C GLY A 86 8.20 11.88 5.81
N ALA A 87 8.09 11.42 4.57
CA ALA A 87 8.25 10.01 4.24
C ALA A 87 9.72 9.57 4.40
N THR A 88 9.92 8.37 4.93
CA THR A 88 11.21 7.71 5.03
C THR A 88 11.30 6.64 3.95
N ALA A 89 11.61 7.06 2.73
CA ALA A 89 11.91 6.11 1.65
C ALA A 89 13.35 5.65 1.78
N LEU A 90 13.58 4.35 1.64
CA LEU A 90 14.93 3.83 1.51
C LEU A 90 15.50 4.27 0.16
N GLU A 91 16.58 5.06 0.22
CA GLU A 91 17.22 5.60 -0.96
C GLU A 91 16.23 6.39 -1.84
N ASP A 92 16.00 5.94 -3.06
CA ASP A 92 15.18 6.66 -4.03
C ASP A 92 13.90 5.91 -4.41
N MET A 93 13.46 4.96 -3.57
CA MET A 93 12.29 4.15 -3.88
C MET A 93 11.25 4.18 -2.76
N VAL A 94 9.98 4.29 -3.16
CA VAL A 94 8.87 4.01 -2.26
C VAL A 94 8.89 2.51 -1.94
N PRO A 95 8.88 2.10 -0.66
CA PRO A 95 9.06 0.70 -0.29
C PRO A 95 7.79 -0.14 -0.46
N TYR A 96 7.28 -0.24 -1.67
CA TYR A 96 6.05 -0.95 -1.97
C TYR A 96 6.14 -2.47 -1.74
N TRP A 97 7.36 -3.02 -1.61
CA TRP A 97 7.52 -4.42 -1.19
C TRP A 97 6.95 -4.71 0.19
N ARG A 98 6.71 -3.67 1.00
CA ARG A 98 6.06 -3.79 2.31
C ARG A 98 4.55 -3.95 2.23
N LEU A 99 3.98 -3.87 1.04
CA LEU A 99 2.58 -4.17 0.78
C LEU A 99 2.42 -5.65 0.45
N ILE A 100 1.56 -6.31 1.20
CA ILE A 100 1.21 -7.71 0.99
C ILE A 100 -0.31 -7.85 0.87
N SER A 101 -0.76 -9.02 0.43
CA SER A 101 -2.19 -9.31 0.44
C SER A 101 -2.68 -9.52 1.88
N PRO A 102 -4.00 -9.47 2.12
CA PRO A 102 -4.56 -9.73 3.46
C PRO A 102 -4.20 -11.11 4.01
N ARG A 103 -3.83 -12.05 3.14
CA ARG A 103 -3.41 -13.40 3.53
C ARG A 103 -1.90 -13.53 3.70
N GLY A 104 -1.16 -12.44 3.61
CA GLY A 104 0.28 -12.44 3.76
C GLY A 104 1.04 -12.85 2.50
N MET A 105 0.38 -12.91 1.36
CA MET A 105 0.98 -13.30 0.10
C MET A 105 1.69 -12.13 -0.57
N LEU A 106 2.79 -12.42 -1.26
CA LEU A 106 3.44 -11.44 -2.12
C LEU A 106 2.55 -11.14 -3.32
N ILE A 107 2.66 -9.93 -3.82
CA ILE A 107 1.84 -9.42 -4.93
C ILE A 107 2.73 -9.24 -6.16
N ASP A 108 2.26 -9.74 -7.31
CA ASP A 108 2.95 -9.56 -8.57
C ASP A 108 2.58 -8.23 -9.20
N TYR A 109 3.56 -7.32 -9.29
CA TYR A 109 3.36 -6.00 -9.90
C TYR A 109 3.79 -5.94 -11.37
N GLY A 110 3.96 -7.10 -12.00
CA GLY A 110 4.31 -7.19 -13.42
C GLY A 110 5.82 -7.20 -13.69
N HIS A 111 6.20 -6.81 -14.92
CA HIS A 111 7.58 -6.93 -15.39
C HIS A 111 8.61 -6.13 -14.60
N PHE A 112 8.16 -5.08 -13.94
CA PHE A 112 9.05 -4.12 -13.31
C PHE A 112 9.37 -4.46 -11.87
N PHE A 113 8.45 -5.17 -11.23
CA PHE A 113 8.64 -5.60 -9.86
C PHE A 113 7.83 -6.88 -9.62
N ASP A 114 8.47 -7.98 -9.91
CA ASP A 114 7.86 -9.30 -9.76
C ASP A 114 7.95 -9.79 -8.30
N LYS A 115 7.33 -10.94 -8.06
CA LYS A 115 7.34 -11.58 -6.74
C LYS A 115 8.76 -11.94 -6.27
N GLU A 116 9.65 -12.30 -7.18
CA GLU A 116 11.03 -12.64 -6.86
C GLU A 116 11.77 -11.43 -6.33
N THR A 117 11.60 -10.27 -6.95
CA THR A 117 12.20 -9.02 -6.51
C THR A 117 11.62 -8.59 -5.16
N GLN A 118 10.31 -8.68 -4.99
CA GLN A 118 9.67 -8.40 -3.71
C GLN A 118 10.20 -9.31 -2.60
N LYS A 119 10.33 -10.59 -2.89
CA LYS A 119 10.90 -11.59 -1.97
C LYS A 119 12.30 -11.16 -1.52
N ASP A 120 13.17 -10.79 -2.46
CA ASP A 120 14.53 -10.37 -2.14
C ASP A 120 14.57 -9.16 -1.20
N PHE A 121 13.74 -8.15 -1.45
CA PHE A 121 13.66 -6.98 -0.59
C PHE A 121 13.12 -7.32 0.80
N LEU A 122 12.09 -8.15 0.89
CA LEU A 122 11.52 -8.58 2.17
C LEU A 122 12.51 -9.42 2.98
N GLU A 123 13.26 -10.30 2.34
CA GLU A 123 14.30 -11.07 3.01
C GLU A 123 15.40 -10.17 3.56
N LYS A 124 15.80 -9.15 2.83
CA LYS A 124 16.76 -8.14 3.31
C LYS A 124 16.26 -7.40 4.54
N GLU A 125 14.97 -7.25 4.70
CA GLU A 125 14.36 -6.64 5.87
C GLU A 125 14.11 -7.64 7.02
N GLY A 126 14.56 -8.89 6.87
CA GLY A 126 14.51 -9.90 7.91
C GLY A 126 13.29 -10.82 7.87
N HIS A 127 12.47 -10.73 6.83
CA HIS A 127 11.32 -11.63 6.68
C HIS A 127 11.74 -13.00 6.17
N VAL A 128 11.04 -14.02 6.60
CA VAL A 128 11.16 -15.37 6.06
C VAL A 128 10.03 -15.58 5.07
N ILE A 129 10.38 -15.90 3.84
CA ILE A 129 9.43 -16.13 2.76
C ILE A 129 9.29 -17.62 2.56
N VAL A 130 8.05 -18.11 2.62
CA VAL A 130 7.74 -19.52 2.41
C VAL A 130 6.90 -19.69 1.15
N GLN A 131 7.00 -20.87 0.57
CA GLN A 131 6.21 -21.25 -0.60
C GLN A 131 5.25 -22.36 -0.17
N PRO A 132 3.98 -22.02 0.14
CA PRO A 132 3.05 -23.01 0.69
C PRO A 132 2.77 -24.18 -0.25
N ASN A 133 2.83 -23.91 -1.58
CA ASN A 133 2.70 -24.97 -2.59
C ASN A 133 3.91 -24.89 -3.53
N PRO A 134 4.80 -25.89 -3.50
CA PRO A 134 6.00 -25.86 -4.32
C PRO A 134 5.73 -25.91 -5.83
N ASP A 135 4.54 -26.34 -6.25
CA ASP A 135 4.15 -26.40 -7.66
C ASP A 135 3.64 -25.06 -8.19
N ARG A 136 3.46 -24.07 -7.30
CA ARG A 136 2.99 -22.75 -7.67
C ARG A 136 3.95 -21.68 -7.19
N ARG A 137 4.18 -20.67 -8.02
CA ARG A 137 4.98 -19.49 -7.67
C ARG A 137 4.19 -18.53 -6.76
N ALA A 138 3.70 -19.04 -5.66
CA ALA A 138 3.00 -18.25 -4.67
C ALA A 138 3.85 -18.19 -3.40
N TYR A 139 4.26 -16.99 -3.02
CA TYR A 139 5.09 -16.76 -1.85
C TYR A 139 4.28 -16.11 -0.74
N LYS A 140 4.57 -16.50 0.49
CA LYS A 140 3.93 -15.99 1.68
C LYS A 140 4.96 -15.55 2.70
N VAL A 141 4.72 -14.45 3.37
CA VAL A 141 5.55 -14.02 4.50
C VAL A 141 5.16 -14.83 5.72
N GLN A 142 6.12 -15.57 6.27
CA GLN A 142 5.92 -16.33 7.51
C GLN A 142 5.67 -15.35 8.66
N ASN A 143 4.67 -15.65 9.49
CA ASN A 143 4.30 -14.82 10.64
C ASN A 143 3.97 -13.36 10.27
N TYR A 144 3.39 -13.14 9.10
CA TYR A 144 3.12 -11.80 8.60
C TYR A 144 2.27 -10.96 9.56
N LYS A 145 1.34 -11.58 10.30
CA LYS A 145 0.46 -10.86 11.22
C LYS A 145 1.24 -10.15 12.33
N ALA A 146 2.34 -10.74 12.79
CA ALA A 146 3.20 -10.13 13.81
C ALA A 146 3.98 -8.92 13.26
N ALA A 147 4.17 -8.86 11.95
CA ALA A 147 4.89 -7.79 11.26
C ALA A 147 3.98 -6.65 10.78
N LEU A 148 2.66 -6.81 10.88
CA LEU A 148 1.72 -5.76 10.44
C LEU A 148 1.88 -4.50 11.28
N PHE A 149 2.05 -3.38 10.60
CA PHE A 149 2.21 -2.09 11.24
C PHE A 149 0.85 -1.49 11.60
N ASP A 150 0.74 -0.92 12.79
CA ASP A 150 -0.46 -0.22 13.22
C ASP A 150 -0.51 1.16 12.56
N LEU A 151 -1.33 1.29 11.53
CA LEU A 151 -1.46 2.53 10.77
C LEU A 151 -2.05 3.69 11.58
N ASP A 152 -2.78 3.40 12.66
CA ASP A 152 -3.31 4.44 13.55
C ASP A 152 -2.21 5.22 14.28
N ARG A 153 -0.99 4.69 14.28
CA ARG A 153 0.19 5.37 14.85
C ARG A 153 0.82 6.40 13.91
N LEU A 154 0.42 6.41 12.64
CA LEU A 154 1.04 7.31 11.67
C LEU A 154 0.65 8.76 11.94
N ILE A 155 1.64 9.65 11.88
CA ILE A 155 1.44 11.08 11.87
C ILE A 155 1.55 11.52 10.41
N ILE A 156 0.41 11.85 9.81
CA ILE A 156 0.33 12.22 8.41
C ILE A 156 0.06 13.72 8.33
N LYS A 157 0.95 14.43 7.66
CA LYS A 157 0.76 15.85 7.33
C LYS A 157 0.00 15.92 6.01
N GLU A 158 -1.17 16.55 6.07
CA GLU A 158 -1.99 16.80 4.88
C GLU A 158 -1.73 18.17 4.31
#